data_2b50e45b9d4a1252624755122ba69318
#
_entry.id   2b50e45b9d4a1252624755122ba69318
#
_cell.length_a   1.000
_cell.length_b   1.000
_cell.length_c   1.000
_cell.angle_alpha   90.00
_cell.angle_beta   90.00
_cell.angle_gamma   90.00
#
_symmetry.space_group_name_H-M   'P 1'
#
loop_
_entity.id
_entity.type
_entity.pdbx_description
1 polymer ?
#
loop_
_entity_poly.entity_id
_entity_poly.type
_entity_poly.pdbx_seq_one_letter_code
_entity_poly.pdbx_strand_id
1 'polypeptide(L)'
;MLGFSPRHGVLYAVVLIAAMLAVAHAAIFVRLADVDPLVIAAYRMLIAALALLPFALMLARDQIRALTIREWRLIAVASVFLALHFAAWIEGVARTSIANAVVLVTLTPV
;
A
#
# COMPACT_ATOMS: atom_id res chain seq x y z
N MET A 1 -23.83 -7.28 -18.61
CA MET A 1 -24.34 -6.08 -17.90
C MET A 1 -24.26 -6.35 -16.41
N LEU A 2 -23.22 -5.84 -15.75
CA LEU A 2 -23.09 -5.92 -14.29
C LEU A 2 -24.05 -4.89 -13.70
N GLY A 3 -25.14 -5.37 -13.10
CA GLY A 3 -26.14 -4.53 -12.45
C GLY A 3 -25.51 -3.80 -11.24
N PHE A 4 -25.13 -2.55 -11.45
CA PHE A 4 -24.64 -1.67 -10.39
C PHE A 4 -25.79 -1.32 -9.47
N SER A 5 -25.93 -2.06 -8.37
CA SER A 5 -26.88 -1.68 -7.31
C SER A 5 -26.39 -0.37 -6.65
N PRO A 6 -27.24 0.66 -6.51
CA PRO A 6 -26.85 1.95 -5.91
C PRO A 6 -26.27 1.81 -4.49
N ARG A 7 -26.63 0.78 -3.77
CA ARG A 7 -26.08 0.47 -2.44
C ARG A 7 -24.59 0.12 -2.49
N HIS A 8 -24.15 -0.60 -3.52
CA HIS A 8 -22.72 -0.92 -3.70
C HIS A 8 -21.91 0.32 -4.09
N GLY A 9 -22.50 1.23 -4.88
CA GLY A 9 -21.84 2.49 -5.26
C GLY A 9 -21.51 3.37 -4.04
N VAL A 10 -22.44 3.50 -3.11
CA VAL A 10 -22.21 4.26 -1.86
C VAL A 10 -21.14 3.58 -1.00
N LEU A 11 -21.18 2.26 -0.86
CA LEU A 11 -20.18 1.51 -0.10
C LEU A 11 -18.77 1.70 -0.71
N TYR A 12 -18.64 1.57 -2.03
CA TYR A 12 -17.36 1.80 -2.70
C TYR A 12 -16.86 3.24 -2.54
N ALA A 13 -17.75 4.22 -2.65
CA ALA A 13 -17.39 5.62 -2.42
C ALA A 13 -16.88 5.85 -0.99
N VAL A 14 -17.57 5.33 0.01
CA VAL A 14 -17.16 5.44 1.42
C VAL A 14 -15.81 4.77 1.66
N VAL A 15 -15.61 3.55 1.15
CA VAL A 15 -14.34 2.83 1.28
C VAL A 15 -13.19 3.59 0.59
N LEU A 16 -13.44 4.13 -0.60
CA LEU A 16 -12.43 4.92 -1.32
C LEU A 16 -12.08 6.21 -0.57
N ILE A 17 -13.07 6.95 -0.08
CA ILE A 17 -12.84 8.17 0.70
C ILE A 17 -12.06 7.84 1.98
N ALA A 18 -12.44 6.79 2.70
CA ALA A 18 -11.73 6.36 3.90
C ALA A 18 -10.28 5.96 3.60
N ALA A 19 -10.04 5.25 2.50
CA ALA A 19 -8.70 4.87 2.04
C ALA A 19 -7.87 6.11 1.67
N MET A 20 -8.45 7.07 0.95
CA MET A 20 -7.76 8.32 0.59
C MET A 20 -7.41 9.16 1.84
N LEU A 21 -8.32 9.26 2.79
CA LEU A 21 -8.04 9.94 4.07
C LEU A 21 -6.93 9.24 4.85
N ALA A 22 -6.95 7.92 4.92
CA ALA A 22 -5.90 7.15 5.58
C ALA A 22 -4.52 7.38 4.95
N VAL A 23 -4.45 7.38 3.61
CA VAL A 23 -3.20 7.66 2.88
C VAL A 23 -2.72 9.09 3.09
N ALA A 24 -3.64 10.08 3.05
CA ALA A 24 -3.30 11.48 3.28
C ALA A 24 -2.72 11.72 4.68
N HIS A 25 -3.27 11.08 5.71
CA HIS A 25 -2.75 11.19 7.07
C HIS A 25 -1.42 10.44 7.27
N ALA A 26 -1.14 9.42 6.47
CA ALA A 26 0.10 8.66 6.59
C ALA A 26 1.36 9.54 6.43
N ALA A 27 1.34 10.50 5.49
CA ALA A 27 2.45 11.44 5.29
C ALA A 27 2.69 12.36 6.50
N ILE A 28 1.60 12.76 7.17
CA ILE A 28 1.67 13.59 8.40
C ILE A 28 2.30 12.78 9.53
N PHE A 29 1.85 11.53 9.73
CA PHE A 29 2.40 10.65 10.76
C PHE A 29 3.88 10.34 10.56
N VAL A 30 4.32 10.14 9.32
CA VAL A 30 5.73 9.95 8.99
C VAL A 30 6.58 11.15 9.44
N ARG A 31 6.07 12.37 9.27
CA ARG A 31 6.77 13.60 9.68
C ARG A 31 6.75 13.85 11.18
N LEU A 32 5.69 13.46 11.86
CA LEU A 32 5.57 13.61 13.32
C LEU A 32 6.35 12.55 14.09
N ALA A 33 6.65 11.43 13.46
CA ALA A 33 7.46 10.39 14.06
C ALA A 33 8.94 10.84 13.98
N ASP A 34 9.54 11.12 15.12
CA ASP A 34 10.97 11.41 15.25
C ASP A 34 11.79 10.11 15.20
N VAL A 35 11.63 9.36 14.10
CA VAL A 35 12.21 8.03 13.86
C VAL A 35 12.73 7.98 12.44
N ASP A 36 13.78 7.19 12.22
CA ASP A 36 14.35 6.96 10.88
C ASP A 36 13.28 6.51 9.87
N PRO A 37 13.17 7.15 8.69
CA PRO A 37 12.20 6.82 7.67
C PRO A 37 12.19 5.36 7.22
N LEU A 38 13.35 4.70 7.18
CA LEU A 38 13.45 3.28 6.81
C LEU A 38 12.85 2.38 7.88
N VAL A 39 12.97 2.76 9.15
CA VAL A 39 12.35 2.03 10.27
C VAL A 39 10.83 2.12 10.16
N ILE A 40 10.28 3.29 9.84
CA ILE A 40 8.85 3.48 9.61
C ILE A 40 8.37 2.61 8.43
N ALA A 41 9.13 2.59 7.33
CA ALA A 41 8.83 1.74 6.17
C ALA A 41 8.77 0.26 6.55
N ALA A 42 9.78 -0.22 7.28
CA ALA A 42 9.88 -1.62 7.71
C ALA A 42 8.70 -2.02 8.62
N TYR A 43 8.38 -1.21 9.62
CA TYR A 43 7.24 -1.48 10.51
C TYR A 43 5.90 -1.47 9.77
N ARG A 44 5.67 -0.54 8.85
CA ARG A 44 4.46 -0.51 8.04
C ARG A 44 4.28 -1.78 7.22
N MET A 45 5.35 -2.24 6.57
CA MET A 45 5.33 -3.47 5.78
C MET A 45 5.09 -4.70 6.65
N LEU A 46 5.75 -4.77 7.82
CA LEU A 46 5.60 -5.87 8.76
C LEU A 46 4.17 -5.94 9.31
N ILE A 47 3.62 -4.83 9.78
CA ILE A 47 2.26 -4.75 10.32
C ILE A 47 1.24 -5.13 9.23
N ALA A 48 1.39 -4.61 8.01
CA ALA A 48 0.50 -4.94 6.90
C ALA A 48 0.59 -6.44 6.56
N ALA A 49 1.79 -7.00 6.51
CA ALA A 49 1.99 -8.42 6.25
C ALA A 49 1.34 -9.29 7.34
N LEU A 50 1.55 -8.97 8.62
CA LEU A 50 0.97 -9.71 9.74
C LEU A 50 -0.56 -9.59 9.78
N ALA A 51 -1.11 -8.45 9.41
CA ALA A 51 -2.57 -8.25 9.34
C ALA A 51 -3.20 -9.03 8.17
N LEU A 52 -2.55 -9.04 7.00
CA LEU A 52 -3.10 -9.67 5.79
C LEU A 52 -2.83 -11.18 5.71
N LEU A 53 -1.73 -11.65 6.31
CA LEU A 53 -1.33 -13.06 6.24
C LEU A 53 -2.42 -14.04 6.69
N PRO A 54 -3.10 -13.87 7.84
CA PRO A 54 -4.15 -14.80 8.26
C PRO A 54 -5.31 -14.84 7.25
N PHE A 55 -5.72 -13.69 6.70
CA PHE A 55 -6.76 -13.63 5.69
C PHE A 55 -6.34 -14.33 4.40
N ALA A 56 -5.11 -14.12 3.94
CA ALA A 56 -4.56 -14.78 2.77
C ALA A 56 -4.51 -16.31 2.96
N LEU A 57 -4.09 -16.77 4.13
CA LEU A 57 -4.02 -18.20 4.43
C LEU A 57 -5.40 -18.85 4.61
N MET A 58 -6.42 -18.10 5.05
CA MET A 58 -7.78 -18.62 5.20
C MET A 58 -8.58 -18.61 3.90
N LEU A 59 -8.45 -17.52 3.13
CA LEU A 59 -9.31 -17.28 1.95
C LEU A 59 -8.67 -17.72 0.63
N ALA A 60 -7.33 -17.73 0.54
CA ALA A 60 -6.60 -17.98 -0.70
C ALA A 60 -5.60 -19.16 -0.60
N ARG A 61 -5.73 -20.01 0.40
CA ARG A 61 -4.78 -21.10 0.67
C ARG A 61 -4.56 -22.01 -0.53
N ASP A 62 -5.63 -22.40 -1.21
CA ASP A 62 -5.54 -23.30 -2.36
C ASP A 62 -4.92 -22.62 -3.56
N GLN A 63 -5.23 -21.33 -3.76
CA GLN A 63 -4.61 -20.52 -4.80
C GLN A 63 -3.12 -20.32 -4.54
N ILE A 64 -2.72 -20.05 -3.29
CA ILE A 64 -1.31 -19.91 -2.89
C ILE A 64 -0.54 -21.21 -3.12
N ARG A 65 -1.15 -22.36 -2.83
CA ARG A 65 -0.55 -23.68 -3.06
C ARG A 65 -0.42 -24.05 -4.54
N ALA A 66 -1.32 -23.51 -5.36
CA ALA A 66 -1.31 -23.75 -6.80
C ALA A 66 -0.30 -22.88 -7.56
N LEU A 67 0.35 -21.91 -6.89
CA LEU A 67 1.33 -21.02 -7.50
C LEU A 67 2.54 -21.79 -8.00
N THR A 68 2.90 -21.56 -9.25
CA THR A 68 4.11 -22.10 -9.89
C THR A 68 5.34 -21.37 -9.39
N ILE A 69 6.51 -21.98 -9.56
CA ILE A 69 7.80 -21.35 -9.21
C ILE A 69 8.04 -20.04 -9.97
N ARG A 70 7.52 -19.93 -11.20
CA ARG A 70 7.59 -18.70 -11.99
C ARG A 70 6.80 -17.57 -11.36
N GLU A 71 5.60 -17.87 -10.90
CA GLU A 71 4.73 -16.88 -10.22
C GLU A 71 5.32 -16.45 -8.89
N TRP A 72 5.89 -17.39 -8.12
CA TRP A 72 6.62 -17.05 -6.89
C TRP A 72 7.79 -16.11 -7.14
N ARG A 73 8.56 -16.32 -8.21
CA ARG A 73 9.66 -15.43 -8.60
C ARG A 73 9.14 -14.03 -8.96
N LEU A 74 8.04 -13.95 -9.72
CA LEU A 74 7.42 -12.68 -10.08
C LEU A 74 6.92 -11.93 -8.84
N ILE A 75 6.27 -12.62 -7.91
CA ILE A 75 5.83 -12.05 -6.64
C ILE A 75 7.03 -11.55 -5.83
N ALA A 76 8.10 -12.32 -5.73
CA ALA A 76 9.30 -11.91 -5.01
C ALA A 76 9.93 -10.65 -5.61
N VAL A 77 10.08 -10.60 -6.94
CA VAL A 77 10.60 -9.42 -7.64
C VAL A 77 9.69 -8.20 -7.42
N ALA A 78 8.37 -8.38 -7.60
CA ALA A 78 7.41 -7.30 -7.37
C ALA A 78 7.46 -6.81 -5.91
N SER A 79 7.63 -7.70 -4.94
CA SER A 79 7.74 -7.36 -3.53
C SER A 79 8.99 -6.53 -3.23
N VAL A 80 10.13 -6.85 -3.86
CA VAL A 80 11.37 -6.06 -3.74
C VAL A 80 11.16 -4.65 -4.30
N PHE A 81 10.59 -4.54 -5.51
CA PHE A 81 10.30 -3.23 -6.10
C PHE A 81 9.32 -2.41 -5.25
N LEU A 82 8.30 -3.05 -4.69
CA LEU A 82 7.35 -2.39 -3.81
C LEU A 82 8.03 -1.90 -2.52
N ALA A 83 8.91 -2.69 -1.93
CA ALA A 83 9.66 -2.30 -0.74
C ALA A 83 10.57 -1.09 -1.03
N LEU A 84 11.30 -1.10 -2.15
CA LEU A 84 12.12 0.02 -2.59
C LEU A 84 11.29 1.28 -2.87
N HIS A 85 10.12 1.11 -3.50
CA HIS A 85 9.19 2.20 -3.75
C HIS A 85 8.74 2.87 -2.45
N PHE A 86 8.32 2.09 -1.46
CA PHE A 86 7.90 2.64 -0.17
C PHE A 86 9.05 3.27 0.60
N ALA A 87 10.24 2.67 0.59
CA ALA A 87 11.42 3.25 1.21
C ALA A 87 11.76 4.61 0.58
N ALA A 88 11.80 4.69 -0.75
CA ALA A 88 12.07 5.93 -1.48
C ALA A 88 10.99 6.99 -1.25
N TRP A 89 9.70 6.58 -1.21
CA TRP A 89 8.60 7.49 -0.95
C TRP A 89 8.65 8.09 0.45
N ILE A 90 8.86 7.26 1.48
CA ILE A 90 8.93 7.69 2.87
C ILE A 90 10.14 8.62 3.07
N GLU A 91 11.30 8.27 2.49
CA GLU A 91 12.50 9.11 2.51
C GLU A 91 12.24 10.46 1.79
N GLY A 92 11.55 10.42 0.66
CA GLY A 92 11.13 11.62 -0.06
C GLY A 92 10.23 12.53 0.78
N VAL A 93 9.22 11.97 1.45
CA VAL A 93 8.33 12.73 2.36
C VAL A 93 9.09 13.31 3.55
N ALA A 94 10.07 12.59 4.09
CA ALA A 94 10.89 13.06 5.20
C ALA A 94 11.80 14.24 4.82
N ARG A 95 12.33 14.26 3.59
CA ARG A 95 13.30 15.24 3.10
C ARG A 95 12.71 16.41 2.32
N THR A 96 11.44 16.32 1.86
CA THR A 96 10.80 17.37 1.06
C THR A 96 9.54 17.90 1.73
N SER A 97 8.92 18.95 1.15
CA SER A 97 7.58 19.33 1.58
C SER A 97 6.55 18.26 1.19
N ILE A 98 5.55 18.06 2.03
CA ILE A 98 4.46 17.11 1.75
C ILE A 98 3.79 17.41 0.40
N ALA A 99 3.62 18.70 0.07
CA ALA A 99 3.05 19.13 -1.20
C ALA A 99 3.88 18.64 -2.39
N ASN A 100 5.21 18.78 -2.36
CA ASN A 100 6.10 18.33 -3.43
C ASN A 100 6.10 16.81 -3.57
N ALA A 101 6.11 16.07 -2.44
CA ALA A 101 6.05 14.61 -2.47
C ALA A 101 4.74 14.11 -3.09
N VAL A 102 3.60 14.72 -2.75
CA VAL A 102 2.29 14.37 -3.31
C VAL A 102 2.20 14.70 -4.80
N VAL A 103 2.68 15.90 -5.21
CA VAL A 103 2.70 16.31 -6.63
C VAL A 103 3.52 15.31 -7.46
N LEU A 104 4.69 14.91 -7.00
CA LEU A 104 5.54 13.96 -7.73
C LEU A 104 4.87 12.58 -7.89
N VAL A 105 4.13 12.12 -6.89
CA VAL A 105 3.39 10.85 -6.96
C VAL A 105 2.18 10.96 -7.91
N THR A 106 1.52 12.12 -7.95
CA THR A 106 0.35 12.35 -8.83
C THR A 106 0.73 12.65 -10.28
N LEU A 107 1.98 12.98 -10.56
CA LEU A 107 2.51 13.14 -11.91
C LEU A 107 2.77 11.80 -12.62
N THR A 108 2.18 10.71 -12.16
CA THR A 108 2.25 9.44 -12.88
C THR A 108 1.66 9.64 -14.28
N PRO A 109 2.41 9.39 -15.35
CA PRO A 109 1.89 9.54 -16.70
C PRO A 109 0.72 8.59 -16.92
N VAL A 110 -0.38 9.14 -17.39
CA VAL A 110 -1.58 8.39 -17.78
C VAL A 110 -1.30 7.62 -19.06
#